data_91264f7062095cb0820dd68f0c533e56
#
_entry.id   91264f7062095cb0820dd68f0c533e56
#
_cell.length_a   1.000
_cell.length_b   1.000
_cell.length_c   1.000
_cell.angle_alpha   90.00
_cell.angle_beta   90.00
_cell.angle_gamma   90.00
#
_symmetry.space_group_name_H-M   'P 1'
#
loop_
_entity.id
_entity.type
_entity.pdbx_description
1 polymer ?
#
loop_
_entity_poly.entity_id
_entity_poly.type
_entity_poly.pdbx_seq_one_letter_code
_entity_poly.pdbx_strand_id
1 'polypeptide(L)'
;FFMLLFAGVGMASIRVKKDTTDDYLIAGRGMHPALAALSAVSTWNSGYMFIGFIGFMWLMGYSAIWISIISTIGQLVAWIWLYKYIQKEGNERNIRSLSSLVANVKGAPEAKMAAICSVSFLLIYAGAQLSSGGKALFAMLGWAEWVGIIIGFVLVVAYCYAGGIRASIWTDAAQSCVMIVGSTLLCYVALTEVGWFSGLHESLNNIDPALTSITPPDLQFGFSLWIFAFFLGGLGVAGQPQVVSRIMTLESEEDRKQACLWFFVWQTPFLALMIIIGLASRVIFPESGTFDPELALPMLAMDVLGPFWVGLILASIFAATMSTADSQVLACTAAITDDVIPEWSTNHKKTKITRKTFEEHWSSSL
;
A
#
# COMPACT_ATOMS: atom_id res chain seq x y z
N PHE A 1 -1.99 -21.43 1.94
CA PHE A 1 -3.00 -21.32 0.85
C PHE A 1 -2.97 -19.91 0.23
N PHE A 2 -3.24 -18.83 0.99
CA PHE A 2 -3.36 -17.46 0.47
C PHE A 2 -2.07 -16.94 -0.22
N MET A 3 -0.89 -17.25 0.32
CA MET A 3 0.38 -16.88 -0.30
C MET A 3 0.56 -17.50 -1.69
N LEU A 4 0.15 -18.78 -1.85
CA LEU A 4 0.16 -19.46 -3.16
C LEU A 4 -0.89 -18.87 -4.11
N LEU A 5 -2.03 -18.44 -3.59
CA LEU A 5 -3.05 -17.73 -4.37
C LEU A 5 -2.48 -16.42 -4.94
N PHE A 6 -1.84 -15.60 -4.11
CA PHE A 6 -1.23 -14.34 -4.54
C PHE A 6 -0.14 -14.57 -5.60
N ALA A 7 0.75 -15.52 -5.36
CA ALA A 7 1.77 -15.91 -6.34
C ALA A 7 1.13 -16.41 -7.64
N GLY A 8 0.06 -17.21 -7.57
CA GLY A 8 -0.67 -17.71 -8.73
C GLY A 8 -1.32 -16.61 -9.56
N VAL A 9 -1.94 -15.60 -8.91
CA VAL A 9 -2.52 -14.43 -9.59
C VAL A 9 -1.43 -13.61 -10.28
N GLY A 10 -0.31 -13.35 -9.57
CA GLY A 10 0.83 -12.65 -10.15
C GLY A 10 1.41 -13.36 -11.37
N MET A 11 1.56 -14.68 -11.32
CA MET A 11 2.01 -15.48 -12.46
C MET A 11 0.99 -15.50 -13.61
N ALA A 12 -0.30 -15.50 -13.33
CA ALA A 12 -1.32 -15.47 -14.37
C ALA A 12 -1.23 -14.18 -15.23
N SER A 13 -0.82 -13.07 -14.65
CA SER A 13 -0.63 -11.78 -15.34
C SER A 13 0.45 -11.84 -16.44
N ILE A 14 1.41 -12.78 -16.34
CA ILE A 14 2.47 -12.95 -17.32
C ILE A 14 1.92 -13.32 -18.70
N ARG A 15 0.75 -14.01 -18.73
CA ARG A 15 0.11 -14.41 -20.00
C ARG A 15 -0.34 -13.25 -20.87
N VAL A 16 -0.59 -12.08 -20.25
CA VAL A 16 -1.03 -10.85 -20.96
C VAL A 16 0.05 -9.77 -21.01
N LYS A 17 1.25 -10.08 -20.52
CA LYS A 17 2.40 -9.20 -20.50
C LYS A 17 2.90 -8.94 -21.91
N LYS A 18 3.24 -7.68 -22.19
CA LYS A 18 4.01 -7.27 -23.39
C LYS A 18 5.48 -7.09 -22.99
N ASP A 19 6.40 -7.58 -23.82
CA ASP A 19 7.84 -7.49 -23.57
C ASP A 19 8.41 -6.08 -23.86
N THR A 20 7.82 -5.07 -23.23
CA THR A 20 8.27 -3.68 -23.35
C THR A 20 8.51 -3.07 -21.98
N THR A 21 9.43 -2.10 -21.90
CA THR A 21 9.70 -1.36 -20.66
C THR A 21 8.45 -0.59 -20.19
N ASP A 22 7.65 -0.09 -21.13
CA ASP A 22 6.41 0.63 -20.81
C ASP A 22 5.35 -0.30 -20.21
N ASP A 23 5.23 -1.53 -20.71
CA ASP A 23 4.32 -2.51 -20.10
C ASP A 23 4.80 -2.94 -18.71
N TYR A 24 6.11 -3.09 -18.51
CA TYR A 24 6.69 -3.47 -17.24
C TYR A 24 6.52 -2.40 -16.16
N LEU A 25 6.72 -1.11 -16.49
CA LEU A 25 6.72 -0.01 -15.52
C LEU A 25 5.36 0.68 -15.37
N ILE A 26 4.52 0.73 -16.41
CA ILE A 26 3.23 1.45 -16.44
C ILE A 26 2.10 0.66 -17.10
N ALA A 27 2.24 -0.64 -17.28
CA ALA A 27 1.25 -1.53 -17.91
C ALA A 27 0.77 -1.04 -19.30
N GLY A 28 1.61 -0.29 -20.03
CA GLY A 28 1.27 0.31 -21.31
C GLY A 28 0.11 1.32 -21.24
N ARG A 29 -0.20 1.85 -20.06
CA ARG A 29 -1.31 2.79 -19.75
C ARG A 29 -2.72 2.25 -20.05
N GLY A 30 -2.88 0.93 -20.14
CA GLY A 30 -4.17 0.29 -20.45
C GLY A 30 -4.75 -0.49 -19.27
N MET A 31 -4.55 -0.03 -18.05
CA MET A 31 -5.06 -0.69 -16.86
C MET A 31 -6.51 -0.28 -16.59
N HIS A 32 -7.36 -1.26 -16.25
CA HIS A 32 -8.73 -1.00 -15.88
C HIS A 32 -8.80 -0.12 -14.60
N PRO A 33 -9.62 0.95 -14.58
CA PRO A 33 -9.66 1.91 -13.46
C PRO A 33 -9.88 1.28 -12.08
N ALA A 34 -10.78 0.29 -11.98
CA ALA A 34 -11.04 -0.41 -10.72
C ALA A 34 -9.82 -1.19 -10.21
N LEU A 35 -9.06 -1.85 -11.10
CA LEU A 35 -7.85 -2.59 -10.72
C LEU A 35 -6.74 -1.63 -10.27
N ALA A 36 -6.53 -0.55 -11.00
CA ALA A 36 -5.58 0.49 -10.63
C ALA A 36 -5.93 1.13 -9.27
N ALA A 37 -7.23 1.37 -9.03
CA ALA A 37 -7.72 1.89 -7.75
C ALA A 37 -7.53 0.91 -6.59
N LEU A 38 -7.87 -0.37 -6.77
CA LEU A 38 -7.68 -1.41 -5.76
C LEU A 38 -6.19 -1.58 -5.41
N SER A 39 -5.32 -1.52 -6.40
CA SER A 39 -3.87 -1.53 -6.19
C SER A 39 -3.40 -0.27 -5.47
N ALA A 40 -3.86 0.92 -5.88
CA ALA A 40 -3.49 2.18 -5.23
C ALA A 40 -3.91 2.22 -3.76
N VAL A 41 -5.13 1.77 -3.43
CA VAL A 41 -5.65 1.75 -2.06
C VAL A 41 -4.95 0.69 -1.21
N SER A 42 -4.66 -0.48 -1.76
CA SER A 42 -3.91 -1.54 -1.07
C SER A 42 -2.48 -1.07 -0.75
N THR A 43 -1.82 -0.43 -1.73
CA THR A 43 -0.50 0.17 -1.56
C THR A 43 -0.49 1.30 -0.52
N TRP A 44 -1.52 2.13 -0.49
CA TRP A 44 -1.65 3.22 0.47
C TRP A 44 -1.86 2.71 1.91
N ASN A 45 -2.75 1.74 2.09
CA ASN A 45 -3.11 1.25 3.42
C ASN A 45 -1.97 0.48 4.10
N SER A 46 -1.12 -0.20 3.35
CA SER A 46 0.11 -0.84 3.85
C SER A 46 -0.05 -1.68 5.14
N GLY A 47 1.03 -2.28 5.60
CA GLY A 47 1.10 -2.92 6.91
C GLY A 47 0.85 -1.95 8.07
N TYR A 48 1.02 -0.65 7.85
CA TYR A 48 0.72 0.37 8.85
C TYR A 48 -0.73 0.28 9.35
N MET A 49 -1.70 0.02 8.49
CA MET A 49 -3.11 -0.04 8.89
C MET A 49 -3.41 -1.18 9.86
N PHE A 50 -2.73 -2.31 9.73
CA PHE A 50 -2.92 -3.48 10.58
C PHE A 50 -2.09 -3.45 11.88
N ILE A 51 -1.01 -2.70 11.88
CA ILE A 51 -0.03 -2.65 12.97
C ILE A 51 -0.02 -1.26 13.62
N GLY A 52 0.53 -0.25 12.95
CA GLY A 52 0.73 1.07 13.54
C GLY A 52 -0.57 1.85 13.78
N PHE A 53 -1.51 1.82 12.82
CA PHE A 53 -2.79 2.51 12.97
C PHE A 53 -3.67 1.91 14.06
N ILE A 54 -3.71 0.57 14.14
CA ILE A 54 -4.41 -0.13 15.23
C ILE A 54 -3.82 0.24 16.59
N GLY A 55 -2.48 0.24 16.72
CA GLY A 55 -1.80 0.67 17.93
C GLY A 55 -2.11 2.11 18.30
N PHE A 56 -2.19 2.99 17.31
CA PHE A 56 -2.56 4.39 17.53
C PHE A 56 -4.01 4.54 17.99
N MET A 57 -4.96 3.80 17.39
CA MET A 57 -6.37 3.76 17.84
C MET A 57 -6.50 3.22 19.27
N TRP A 58 -5.71 2.19 19.59
CA TRP A 58 -5.65 1.58 20.93
C TRP A 58 -5.18 2.59 22.00
N LEU A 59 -4.16 3.41 21.66
CA LEU A 59 -3.59 4.42 22.56
C LEU A 59 -4.49 5.66 22.74
N MET A 60 -5.03 6.18 21.63
CA MET A 60 -5.65 7.50 21.59
C MET A 60 -7.18 7.47 21.64
N GLY A 61 -7.79 6.30 21.51
CA GLY A 61 -9.26 6.19 21.51
C GLY A 61 -9.93 6.99 20.38
N TYR A 62 -11.06 7.62 20.67
CA TYR A 62 -11.85 8.37 19.69
C TYR A 62 -11.12 9.54 19.05
N SER A 63 -10.18 10.15 19.73
CA SER A 63 -9.44 11.29 19.16
C SER A 63 -8.61 10.90 17.92
N ALA A 64 -8.21 9.62 17.82
CA ALA A 64 -7.48 9.11 16.66
C ALA A 64 -8.34 9.05 15.37
N ILE A 65 -9.67 9.09 15.46
CA ILE A 65 -10.58 9.07 14.30
C ILE A 65 -10.30 10.26 13.36
N TRP A 66 -9.88 11.39 13.90
CA TRP A 66 -9.57 12.58 13.12
C TRP A 66 -8.45 12.36 12.11
N ILE A 67 -7.46 11.52 12.43
CA ILE A 67 -6.40 11.17 11.46
C ILE A 67 -7.02 10.59 10.20
N SER A 68 -7.94 9.63 10.34
CA SER A 68 -8.60 8.99 9.21
C SER A 68 -9.44 9.97 8.39
N ILE A 69 -10.25 10.79 9.06
CA ILE A 69 -11.15 11.74 8.39
C ILE A 69 -10.34 12.78 7.63
N ILE A 70 -9.40 13.43 8.30
CA ILE A 70 -8.67 14.56 7.73
C ILE A 70 -7.65 14.13 6.69
N SER A 71 -6.97 12.99 6.89
CA SER A 71 -6.09 12.42 5.86
C SER A 71 -6.88 12.01 4.61
N THR A 72 -8.09 11.45 4.78
CA THR A 72 -8.97 11.09 3.65
C THR A 72 -9.38 12.33 2.85
N ILE A 73 -9.67 13.45 3.52
CA ILE A 73 -9.95 14.72 2.84
C ILE A 73 -8.72 15.20 2.06
N GLY A 74 -7.53 15.13 2.66
CA GLY A 74 -6.27 15.45 1.97
C GLY A 74 -6.02 14.60 0.73
N GLN A 75 -6.25 13.29 0.85
CA GLN A 75 -6.18 12.34 -0.28
C GLN A 75 -7.20 12.71 -1.38
N LEU A 76 -8.43 13.03 -1.01
CA LEU A 76 -9.46 13.42 -1.99
C LEU A 76 -9.03 14.65 -2.79
N VAL A 77 -8.45 15.65 -2.13
CA VAL A 77 -7.89 16.83 -2.82
C VAL A 77 -6.76 16.43 -3.77
N ALA A 78 -5.87 15.51 -3.36
CA ALA A 78 -4.82 14.99 -4.21
C ALA A 78 -5.38 14.27 -5.45
N TRP A 79 -6.40 13.41 -5.30
CA TRP A 79 -7.05 12.68 -6.37
C TRP A 79 -7.75 13.59 -7.39
N ILE A 80 -8.49 14.60 -6.91
CA ILE A 80 -9.27 15.51 -7.77
C ILE A 80 -8.35 16.49 -8.49
N TRP A 81 -7.37 17.05 -7.79
CA TRP A 81 -6.57 18.16 -8.28
C TRP A 81 -5.17 17.75 -8.71
N LEU A 82 -4.34 17.20 -7.81
CA LEU A 82 -2.92 16.96 -8.11
C LEU A 82 -2.72 15.83 -9.13
N TYR A 83 -3.44 14.74 -9.01
CA TYR A 83 -3.32 13.62 -9.95
C TYR A 83 -3.81 13.95 -11.36
N LYS A 84 -4.67 14.95 -11.52
CA LYS A 84 -5.03 15.47 -12.83
C LYS A 84 -3.80 15.97 -13.60
N TYR A 85 -2.96 16.76 -12.94
CA TYR A 85 -1.74 17.28 -13.55
C TYR A 85 -0.69 16.19 -13.74
N ILE A 86 -0.49 15.33 -12.76
CA ILE A 86 0.47 14.21 -12.82
C ILE A 86 0.13 13.28 -13.98
N GLN A 87 -1.14 12.91 -14.17
CA GLN A 87 -1.58 12.05 -15.26
C GLN A 87 -1.40 12.74 -16.61
N LYS A 88 -1.81 14.00 -16.74
CA LYS A 88 -1.67 14.79 -17.98
C LYS A 88 -0.20 14.88 -18.40
N GLU A 89 0.66 15.38 -17.53
CA GLU A 89 2.10 15.49 -17.79
C GLU A 89 2.75 14.13 -18.06
N GLY A 90 2.35 13.10 -17.29
CA GLY A 90 2.81 11.74 -17.49
C GLY A 90 2.51 11.18 -18.87
N ASN A 91 1.29 11.47 -19.40
CA ASN A 91 0.87 11.04 -20.73
C ASN A 91 1.54 11.86 -21.84
N GLU A 92 1.52 13.20 -21.74
CA GLU A 92 2.07 14.10 -22.78
C GLU A 92 3.59 13.94 -22.92
N ARG A 93 4.31 13.77 -21.82
CA ARG A 93 5.77 13.65 -21.80
C ARG A 93 6.28 12.20 -21.80
N ASN A 94 5.37 11.20 -21.84
CA ASN A 94 5.68 9.78 -21.74
C ASN A 94 6.58 9.44 -20.53
N ILE A 95 6.20 9.95 -19.35
CA ILE A 95 6.92 9.77 -18.09
C ILE A 95 6.46 8.49 -17.41
N ARG A 96 7.38 7.76 -16.77
CA ARG A 96 7.14 6.49 -16.07
C ARG A 96 7.51 6.52 -14.59
N SER A 97 8.16 7.59 -14.12
CA SER A 97 8.53 7.79 -12.73
C SER A 97 8.09 9.16 -12.23
N LEU A 98 7.81 9.28 -10.93
CA LEU A 98 7.47 10.57 -10.33
C LEU A 98 8.66 11.55 -10.37
N SER A 99 9.88 11.06 -10.20
CA SER A 99 11.10 11.87 -10.26
C SER A 99 11.33 12.51 -11.62
N SER A 100 10.93 11.85 -12.71
CA SER A 100 11.00 12.44 -14.07
C SER A 100 10.10 13.66 -14.26
N LEU A 101 9.08 13.86 -13.42
CA LEU A 101 8.20 15.05 -13.50
C LEU A 101 8.93 16.34 -13.08
N VAL A 102 9.97 16.23 -12.26
CA VAL A 102 10.71 17.39 -11.71
C VAL A 102 11.52 18.11 -12.77
N ALA A 103 11.91 17.42 -13.85
CA ALA A 103 12.75 17.96 -14.90
C ALA A 103 12.15 17.78 -16.30
N ASN A 104 12.53 18.64 -17.24
CA ASN A 104 12.07 18.54 -18.63
C ASN A 104 12.87 17.52 -19.46
N VAL A 105 14.04 17.11 -18.99
CA VAL A 105 14.95 16.19 -19.68
C VAL A 105 15.22 14.99 -18.80
N LYS A 106 15.10 13.79 -19.37
CA LYS A 106 15.43 12.53 -18.65
C LYS A 106 16.88 12.51 -18.23
N GLY A 107 17.13 12.12 -16.98
CA GLY A 107 18.47 12.06 -16.40
C GLY A 107 19.09 13.42 -16.08
N ALA A 108 18.31 14.52 -16.08
CA ALA A 108 18.76 15.81 -15.60
C ALA A 108 19.16 15.75 -14.11
N PRO A 109 20.09 16.59 -13.63
CA PRO A 109 20.57 16.57 -12.25
C PRO A 109 19.44 16.63 -11.21
N GLU A 110 18.39 17.41 -11.46
CA GLU A 110 17.22 17.57 -10.58
C GLU A 110 16.42 16.27 -10.49
N ALA A 111 16.20 15.60 -11.64
CA ALA A 111 15.51 14.31 -11.68
C ALA A 111 16.35 13.21 -10.99
N LYS A 112 17.68 13.21 -11.19
CA LYS A 112 18.58 12.29 -10.50
C LYS A 112 18.53 12.46 -8.98
N MET A 113 18.58 13.70 -8.51
CA MET A 113 18.51 13.99 -7.08
C MET A 113 17.16 13.54 -6.50
N ALA A 114 16.06 13.87 -7.15
CA ALA A 114 14.73 13.44 -6.75
C ALA A 114 14.60 11.90 -6.75
N ALA A 115 15.18 11.23 -7.75
CA ALA A 115 15.17 9.77 -7.84
C ALA A 115 16.00 9.13 -6.71
N ILE A 116 17.19 9.63 -6.42
CA ILE A 116 18.04 9.12 -5.33
C ILE A 116 17.33 9.27 -3.98
N CYS A 117 16.75 10.45 -3.70
CA CYS A 117 15.95 10.66 -2.50
C CYS A 117 14.77 9.69 -2.43
N SER A 118 13.98 9.58 -3.51
CA SER A 118 12.82 8.69 -3.58
C SER A 118 13.22 7.23 -3.34
N VAL A 119 14.26 6.74 -4.00
CA VAL A 119 14.76 5.36 -3.85
C VAL A 119 15.22 5.11 -2.42
N SER A 120 15.95 6.04 -1.80
CA SER A 120 16.44 5.88 -0.44
C SER A 120 15.29 5.74 0.56
N PHE A 121 14.28 6.62 0.49
CA PHE A 121 13.12 6.55 1.38
C PHE A 121 12.23 5.35 1.10
N LEU A 122 12.02 4.99 -0.17
CA LEU A 122 11.20 3.83 -0.54
C LEU A 122 11.82 2.51 -0.09
N LEU A 123 13.16 2.37 -0.14
CA LEU A 123 13.83 1.16 0.35
C LEU A 123 13.72 1.03 1.87
N ILE A 124 13.87 2.12 2.62
CA ILE A 124 13.65 2.13 4.07
C ILE A 124 12.19 1.74 4.39
N TYR A 125 11.25 2.31 3.66
CA TYR A 125 9.83 2.02 3.85
C TYR A 125 9.47 0.59 3.46
N ALA A 126 10.05 0.03 2.39
CA ALA A 126 9.89 -1.38 2.02
C ALA A 126 10.43 -2.32 3.12
N GLY A 127 11.57 -1.98 3.71
CA GLY A 127 12.10 -2.69 4.87
C GLY A 127 11.14 -2.69 6.07
N ALA A 128 10.51 -1.55 6.36
CA ALA A 128 9.50 -1.44 7.41
C ALA A 128 8.25 -2.29 7.12
N GLN A 129 7.82 -2.39 5.85
CA GLN A 129 6.71 -3.27 5.46
C GLN A 129 7.04 -4.75 5.73
N LEU A 130 8.21 -5.20 5.31
CA LEU A 130 8.65 -6.57 5.54
C LEU A 130 8.79 -6.87 7.04
N SER A 131 9.29 -5.93 7.83
CA SER A 131 9.38 -6.04 9.29
C SER A 131 7.99 -6.16 9.93
N SER A 132 7.00 -5.38 9.48
CA SER A 132 5.61 -5.49 9.96
C SER A 132 5.03 -6.90 9.73
N GLY A 133 5.28 -7.49 8.56
CA GLY A 133 4.91 -8.88 8.27
C GLY A 133 5.63 -9.88 9.19
N GLY A 134 6.92 -9.64 9.47
CA GLY A 134 7.72 -10.43 10.41
C GLY A 134 7.18 -10.39 11.84
N LYS A 135 6.85 -9.20 12.36
CA LYS A 135 6.20 -9.01 13.67
C LYS A 135 4.88 -9.76 13.79
N ALA A 136 4.03 -9.69 12.74
CA ALA A 136 2.77 -10.42 12.72
C ALA A 136 2.98 -11.93 12.79
N LEU A 137 3.95 -12.46 12.04
CA LEU A 137 4.28 -13.88 12.07
C LEU A 137 4.80 -14.32 13.43
N PHE A 138 5.65 -13.52 14.05
CA PHE A 138 6.14 -13.76 15.41
C PHE A 138 4.98 -13.78 16.42
N ALA A 139 4.11 -12.77 16.40
CA ALA A 139 2.99 -12.67 17.32
C ALA A 139 1.99 -13.83 17.18
N MET A 140 1.70 -14.25 15.94
CA MET A 140 0.63 -15.22 15.67
C MET A 140 1.10 -16.67 15.62
N LEU A 141 2.35 -16.94 15.23
CA LEU A 141 2.87 -18.30 15.08
C LEU A 141 4.10 -18.60 15.96
N GLY A 142 4.62 -17.61 16.67
CA GLY A 142 5.84 -17.75 17.48
C GLY A 142 7.13 -17.97 16.66
N TRP A 143 7.08 -17.72 15.34
CA TRP A 143 8.25 -17.86 14.47
C TRP A 143 9.15 -16.63 14.59
N ALA A 144 10.46 -16.81 14.38
CA ALA A 144 11.37 -15.66 14.40
C ALA A 144 10.99 -14.64 13.31
N GLU A 145 11.01 -13.34 13.64
CA GLU A 145 10.58 -12.25 12.74
C GLU A 145 11.28 -12.29 11.37
N TRP A 146 12.58 -12.64 11.34
CA TRP A 146 13.34 -12.73 10.11
C TRP A 146 12.78 -13.75 9.10
N VAL A 147 12.05 -14.77 9.56
CA VAL A 147 11.41 -15.77 8.69
C VAL A 147 10.31 -15.09 7.85
N GLY A 148 9.47 -14.27 8.49
CA GLY A 148 8.43 -13.51 7.79
C GLY A 148 9.00 -12.50 6.81
N ILE A 149 10.10 -11.84 7.21
CA ILE A 149 10.82 -10.90 6.33
C ILE A 149 11.32 -11.61 5.07
N ILE A 150 11.97 -12.76 5.20
CA ILE A 150 12.48 -13.53 4.05
C ILE A 150 11.35 -14.04 3.17
N ILE A 151 10.28 -14.59 3.75
CA ILE A 151 9.13 -15.08 2.98
C ILE A 151 8.53 -13.94 2.17
N GLY A 152 8.23 -12.79 2.79
CA GLY A 152 7.70 -11.62 2.11
C GLY A 152 8.61 -11.12 1.00
N PHE A 153 9.92 -10.99 1.30
CA PHE A 153 10.91 -10.55 0.32
C PHE A 153 10.99 -11.46 -0.91
N VAL A 154 11.12 -12.77 -0.71
CA VAL A 154 11.23 -13.75 -1.82
C VAL A 154 9.98 -13.72 -2.69
N LEU A 155 8.79 -13.67 -2.09
CA LEU A 155 7.53 -13.61 -2.84
C LEU A 155 7.41 -12.32 -3.64
N VAL A 156 7.68 -11.16 -3.03
CA VAL A 156 7.64 -9.86 -3.70
C VAL A 156 8.60 -9.82 -4.90
N VAL A 157 9.85 -10.24 -4.69
CA VAL A 157 10.85 -10.24 -5.77
C VAL A 157 10.43 -11.19 -6.91
N ALA A 158 9.91 -12.37 -6.58
CA ALA A 158 9.54 -13.37 -7.58
C ALA A 158 8.46 -12.86 -8.54
N TYR A 159 7.36 -12.32 -8.04
CA TYR A 159 6.29 -11.88 -8.94
C TYR A 159 6.54 -10.50 -9.58
N CYS A 160 7.23 -9.58 -8.90
CA CYS A 160 7.64 -8.31 -9.50
C CYS A 160 8.59 -8.53 -10.68
N TYR A 161 9.60 -9.41 -10.51
CA TYR A 161 10.52 -9.75 -11.58
C TYR A 161 9.80 -10.37 -12.79
N ALA A 162 8.84 -11.25 -12.52
CA ALA A 162 8.14 -12.00 -13.57
C ALA A 162 7.19 -11.11 -14.40
N GLY A 163 6.41 -10.22 -13.77
CA GLY A 163 5.31 -9.52 -14.43
C GLY A 163 5.28 -7.99 -14.31
N GLY A 164 6.22 -7.37 -13.57
CA GLY A 164 6.27 -5.93 -13.38
C GLY A 164 5.00 -5.35 -12.71
N ILE A 165 4.64 -4.11 -13.06
CA ILE A 165 3.50 -3.41 -12.46
C ILE A 165 2.16 -4.09 -12.72
N ARG A 166 2.02 -4.80 -13.85
CA ARG A 166 0.79 -5.55 -14.16
C ARG A 166 0.57 -6.69 -13.18
N ALA A 167 1.63 -7.45 -12.84
CA ALA A 167 1.55 -8.50 -11.83
C ALA A 167 1.26 -7.93 -10.45
N SER A 168 1.91 -6.84 -10.08
CA SER A 168 1.66 -6.12 -8.83
C SER A 168 0.17 -5.72 -8.73
N ILE A 169 -0.39 -5.02 -9.72
CA ILE A 169 -1.78 -4.55 -9.70
C ILE A 169 -2.78 -5.72 -9.60
N TRP A 170 -2.55 -6.83 -10.31
CA TRP A 170 -3.43 -8.00 -10.24
C TRP A 170 -3.35 -8.68 -8.87
N THR A 171 -2.14 -8.81 -8.35
CA THR A 171 -1.92 -9.38 -7.00
C THR A 171 -2.53 -8.49 -5.93
N ASP A 172 -2.34 -7.18 -6.01
CA ASP A 172 -2.91 -6.19 -5.09
C ASP A 172 -4.44 -6.23 -5.06
N ALA A 173 -5.09 -6.42 -6.23
CA ALA A 173 -6.54 -6.55 -6.30
C ALA A 173 -7.04 -7.81 -5.56
N ALA A 174 -6.35 -8.94 -5.71
CA ALA A 174 -6.68 -10.16 -4.95
C ALA A 174 -6.39 -9.99 -3.46
N GLN A 175 -5.30 -9.34 -3.11
CA GLN A 175 -4.92 -9.01 -1.75
C GLN A 175 -5.93 -8.08 -1.07
N SER A 176 -6.41 -7.05 -1.78
CA SER A 176 -7.47 -6.15 -1.30
C SER A 176 -8.76 -6.90 -0.93
N CYS A 177 -9.13 -7.91 -1.71
CA CYS A 177 -10.29 -8.75 -1.37
C CYS A 177 -10.07 -9.54 -0.08
N VAL A 178 -8.88 -10.09 0.11
CA VAL A 178 -8.54 -10.83 1.34
C VAL A 178 -8.53 -9.89 2.56
N MET A 179 -7.96 -8.69 2.40
CA MET A 179 -7.92 -7.67 3.45
C MET A 179 -9.32 -7.27 3.92
N ILE A 180 -10.23 -6.94 3.00
CA ILE A 180 -11.57 -6.48 3.38
C ILE A 180 -12.41 -7.60 4.03
N VAL A 181 -12.30 -8.83 3.51
CA VAL A 181 -13.01 -10.00 4.07
C VAL A 181 -12.50 -10.32 5.48
N GLY A 182 -11.18 -10.42 5.64
CA GLY A 182 -10.56 -10.68 6.95
C GLY A 182 -10.90 -9.60 7.99
N SER A 183 -10.79 -8.33 7.59
CA SER A 183 -11.10 -7.21 8.47
C SER A 183 -12.59 -7.14 8.84
N THR A 184 -13.49 -7.44 7.91
CA THR A 184 -14.94 -7.48 8.19
C THR A 184 -15.27 -8.57 9.21
N LEU A 185 -14.70 -9.76 9.03
CA LEU A 185 -14.88 -10.86 9.97
C LEU A 185 -14.37 -10.50 11.37
N LEU A 186 -13.13 -10.00 11.46
CA LEU A 186 -12.52 -9.65 12.75
C LEU A 186 -13.32 -8.53 13.43
N CYS A 187 -13.72 -7.50 12.69
CA CYS A 187 -14.52 -6.40 13.20
C CYS A 187 -15.87 -6.89 13.77
N TYR A 188 -16.56 -7.78 13.05
CA TYR A 188 -17.82 -8.33 13.50
C TYR A 188 -17.67 -9.12 14.81
N VAL A 189 -16.68 -10.01 14.89
CA VAL A 189 -16.45 -10.81 16.09
C VAL A 189 -16.00 -9.91 17.25
N ALA A 190 -15.07 -8.98 17.03
CA ALA A 190 -14.64 -8.05 18.05
C ALA A 190 -15.76 -7.18 18.60
N LEU A 191 -16.69 -6.71 17.74
CA LEU A 191 -17.87 -5.95 18.18
C LEU A 191 -18.83 -6.80 19.02
N THR A 192 -19.01 -8.07 18.69
CA THR A 192 -19.85 -8.96 19.49
C THR A 192 -19.26 -9.21 20.89
N GLU A 193 -17.94 -9.37 20.99
CA GLU A 193 -17.25 -9.56 22.26
C GLU A 193 -17.35 -8.34 23.19
N VAL A 194 -17.29 -7.13 22.65
CA VAL A 194 -17.35 -5.89 23.44
C VAL A 194 -18.77 -5.36 23.68
N GLY A 195 -19.82 -6.08 23.23
CA GLY A 195 -21.22 -5.68 23.43
C GLY A 195 -21.69 -4.59 22.46
N TRP A 196 -21.20 -4.62 21.20
CA TRP A 196 -21.52 -3.67 20.14
C TRP A 196 -21.11 -2.24 20.48
N PHE A 197 -21.63 -1.26 19.78
CA PHE A 197 -21.20 0.15 19.93
C PHE A 197 -21.52 0.74 21.32
N SER A 198 -22.60 0.31 21.97
CA SER A 198 -22.94 0.74 23.32
C SER A 198 -21.96 0.18 24.36
N GLY A 199 -21.69 -1.12 24.30
CA GLY A 199 -20.73 -1.77 25.18
C GLY A 199 -19.30 -1.29 24.96
N LEU A 200 -18.91 -1.07 23.69
CA LEU A 200 -17.64 -0.49 23.32
C LEU A 200 -17.43 0.90 23.97
N HIS A 201 -18.42 1.79 23.82
CA HIS A 201 -18.34 3.14 24.39
C HIS A 201 -18.27 3.12 25.91
N GLU A 202 -19.14 2.36 26.57
CA GLU A 202 -19.17 2.24 28.03
C GLU A 202 -17.84 1.66 28.57
N SER A 203 -17.35 0.61 27.94
CA SER A 203 -16.10 -0.04 28.35
C SER A 203 -14.89 0.88 28.19
N LEU A 204 -14.78 1.61 27.06
CA LEU A 204 -13.71 2.58 26.87
C LEU A 204 -13.79 3.70 27.92
N ASN A 205 -14.97 4.22 28.22
CA ASN A 205 -15.16 5.28 29.22
C ASN A 205 -14.82 4.79 30.64
N ASN A 206 -15.07 3.52 30.94
CA ASN A 206 -14.71 2.90 32.23
C ASN A 206 -13.22 2.66 32.37
N ILE A 207 -12.51 2.37 31.27
CA ILE A 207 -11.04 2.21 31.29
C ILE A 207 -10.37 3.57 31.51
N ASP A 208 -10.71 4.56 30.71
CA ASP A 208 -10.25 5.94 30.81
C ASP A 208 -11.21 6.87 30.05
N PRO A 209 -11.88 7.83 30.73
CA PRO A 209 -12.74 8.79 30.06
C PRO A 209 -12.07 9.59 28.93
N ALA A 210 -10.75 9.74 28.96
CA ALA A 210 -9.99 10.37 27.88
C ALA A 210 -10.09 9.61 26.54
N LEU A 211 -10.27 8.28 26.56
CA LEU A 211 -10.41 7.45 25.36
C LEU A 211 -11.71 7.73 24.60
N THR A 212 -12.73 8.25 25.27
CA THR A 212 -14.01 8.66 24.63
C THR A 212 -14.04 10.14 24.25
N SER A 213 -12.98 10.90 24.54
CA SER A 213 -12.86 12.28 24.11
C SER A 213 -12.57 12.36 22.60
N ILE A 214 -13.28 13.26 21.92
CA ILE A 214 -13.04 13.52 20.50
C ILE A 214 -11.80 14.35 20.26
N THR A 215 -11.41 15.21 21.24
CA THR A 215 -10.22 16.04 21.14
C THR A 215 -9.09 15.43 21.95
N PRO A 216 -7.89 15.24 21.37
CA PRO A 216 -6.74 14.78 22.13
C PRO A 216 -6.40 15.77 23.25
N PRO A 217 -6.06 15.27 24.45
CA PRO A 217 -5.54 16.12 25.51
C PRO A 217 -4.12 16.61 25.17
N ASP A 218 -3.70 17.69 25.79
CA ASP A 218 -2.31 18.17 25.87
C ASP A 218 -1.58 18.37 24.53
N LEU A 219 -2.29 18.84 23.49
CA LEU A 219 -1.68 19.15 22.21
C LEU A 219 -0.78 20.40 22.30
N GLN A 220 0.54 20.22 22.11
CA GLN A 220 1.56 21.26 22.22
C GLN A 220 1.26 22.51 21.37
N PHE A 221 0.69 22.31 20.17
CA PHE A 221 0.40 23.40 19.21
C PHE A 221 -1.11 23.60 18.95
N GLY A 222 -1.96 22.97 19.77
CA GLY A 222 -3.40 23.03 19.64
C GLY A 222 -4.00 22.17 18.54
N PHE A 223 -5.31 22.01 18.61
CA PHE A 223 -6.06 21.08 17.78
C PHE A 223 -6.05 21.44 16.28
N SER A 224 -6.10 22.72 15.93
CA SER A 224 -6.13 23.18 14.54
C SER A 224 -4.86 22.82 13.78
N LEU A 225 -3.68 23.01 14.38
CA LEU A 225 -2.42 22.66 13.74
C LEU A 225 -2.22 21.15 13.66
N TRP A 226 -2.68 20.42 14.67
CA TRP A 226 -2.68 18.96 14.68
C TRP A 226 -3.53 18.38 13.52
N ILE A 227 -4.76 18.88 13.32
CA ILE A 227 -5.62 18.51 12.17
C ILE A 227 -4.95 18.89 10.85
N PHE A 228 -4.39 20.09 10.74
CA PHE A 228 -3.74 20.55 9.51
C PHE A 228 -2.54 19.66 9.13
N ALA A 229 -1.78 19.17 10.10
CA ALA A 229 -0.69 18.24 9.85
C ALA A 229 -1.20 16.92 9.20
N PHE A 230 -2.32 16.36 9.65
CA PHE A 230 -2.90 15.17 9.03
C PHE A 230 -3.53 15.44 7.67
N PHE A 231 -4.07 16.63 7.44
CA PHE A 231 -4.48 17.05 6.11
C PHE A 231 -3.30 17.04 5.13
N LEU A 232 -2.18 17.64 5.53
CA LEU A 232 -0.95 17.62 4.72
C LEU A 232 -0.42 16.19 4.53
N GLY A 233 -0.50 15.33 5.55
CA GLY A 233 -0.16 13.92 5.44
C GLY A 233 -0.98 13.20 4.37
N GLY A 234 -2.29 13.42 4.35
CA GLY A 234 -3.18 12.89 3.32
C GLY A 234 -2.90 13.46 1.93
N LEU A 235 -2.70 14.77 1.83
CA LEU A 235 -2.34 15.44 0.57
C LEU A 235 -1.01 14.94 0.02
N GLY A 236 -0.09 14.56 0.91
CA GLY A 236 1.23 14.02 0.59
C GLY A 236 1.22 12.73 -0.22
N VAL A 237 0.08 12.05 -0.35
CA VAL A 237 -0.08 10.87 -1.23
C VAL A 237 0.32 11.16 -2.68
N ALA A 238 0.15 12.39 -3.14
CA ALA A 238 0.57 12.82 -4.47
C ALA A 238 2.09 12.85 -4.67
N GLY A 239 2.84 12.89 -3.58
CA GLY A 239 4.31 12.81 -3.59
C GLY A 239 4.85 11.39 -3.39
N GLN A 240 4.00 10.37 -3.34
CA GLN A 240 4.40 8.98 -3.13
C GLN A 240 4.54 8.21 -4.44
N PRO A 241 5.77 7.90 -4.91
CA PRO A 241 6.01 7.29 -6.22
C PRO A 241 5.29 5.97 -6.41
N GLN A 242 5.17 5.14 -5.35
CA GLN A 242 4.51 3.85 -5.38
C GLN A 242 3.00 3.96 -5.63
N VAL A 243 2.34 5.00 -5.17
CA VAL A 243 0.91 5.26 -5.45
C VAL A 243 0.74 5.93 -6.81
N VAL A 244 1.56 6.94 -7.09
CA VAL A 244 1.54 7.69 -8.36
C VAL A 244 1.76 6.78 -9.58
N SER A 245 2.60 5.75 -9.46
CA SER A 245 2.80 4.78 -10.54
C SER A 245 1.50 4.09 -10.99
N ARG A 246 0.53 3.89 -10.08
CA ARG A 246 -0.81 3.35 -10.42
C ARG A 246 -1.63 4.34 -11.21
N ILE A 247 -1.56 5.63 -10.86
CA ILE A 247 -2.24 6.70 -11.62
C ILE A 247 -1.67 6.81 -13.03
N MET A 248 -0.38 6.61 -13.20
CA MET A 248 0.30 6.62 -14.49
C MET A 248 -0.07 5.43 -15.39
N THR A 249 -0.73 4.38 -14.86
CA THR A 249 -1.26 3.27 -15.67
C THR A 249 -2.60 3.57 -16.34
N LEU A 250 -3.22 4.70 -16.02
CA LEU A 250 -4.52 5.12 -16.54
C LEU A 250 -4.36 5.97 -17.79
N GLU A 251 -5.13 5.67 -18.84
CA GLU A 251 -5.02 6.33 -20.13
C GLU A 251 -5.69 7.71 -20.14
N SER A 252 -6.92 7.80 -19.61
CA SER A 252 -7.78 8.97 -19.77
C SER A 252 -8.12 9.65 -18.43
N GLU A 253 -8.59 10.91 -18.52
CA GLU A 253 -9.13 11.64 -17.37
C GLU A 253 -10.38 10.93 -16.79
N GLU A 254 -11.18 10.31 -17.65
CA GLU A 254 -12.37 9.56 -17.21
C GLU A 254 -11.98 8.33 -16.41
N ASP A 255 -10.95 7.58 -16.87
CA ASP A 255 -10.40 6.45 -16.10
C ASP A 255 -9.90 6.88 -14.73
N ARG A 256 -9.25 8.06 -14.64
CA ARG A 256 -8.80 8.60 -13.36
C ARG A 256 -9.95 8.96 -12.43
N LYS A 257 -11.05 9.54 -12.95
CA LYS A 257 -12.25 9.85 -12.16
C LYS A 257 -12.92 8.57 -11.64
N GLN A 258 -13.02 7.56 -12.51
CA GLN A 258 -13.55 6.25 -12.10
C GLN A 258 -12.64 5.59 -11.06
N ALA A 259 -11.33 5.62 -11.25
CA ALA A 259 -10.38 5.10 -10.27
C ALA A 259 -10.48 5.84 -8.93
N CYS A 260 -10.65 7.17 -8.93
CA CYS A 260 -10.90 7.95 -7.72
C CYS A 260 -12.16 7.45 -6.98
N LEU A 261 -13.26 7.23 -7.67
CA LEU A 261 -14.48 6.70 -7.08
C LEU A 261 -14.23 5.31 -6.45
N TRP A 262 -13.64 4.37 -7.19
CA TRP A 262 -13.34 3.03 -6.70
C TRP A 262 -12.38 3.04 -5.51
N PHE A 263 -11.39 3.95 -5.51
CA PHE A 263 -10.47 4.11 -4.39
C PHE A 263 -11.24 4.44 -3.10
N PHE A 264 -12.10 5.46 -3.10
CA PHE A 264 -12.81 5.87 -1.88
C PHE A 264 -13.96 4.93 -1.49
N VAL A 265 -14.59 4.26 -2.44
CA VAL A 265 -15.59 3.20 -2.17
C VAL A 265 -14.98 2.04 -1.38
N TRP A 266 -13.72 1.70 -1.64
CA TRP A 266 -13.01 0.68 -0.88
C TRP A 266 -12.37 1.24 0.40
N GLN A 267 -11.72 2.39 0.31
CA GLN A 267 -10.98 3.02 1.41
C GLN A 267 -11.86 3.32 2.62
N THR A 268 -13.03 3.91 2.40
CA THR A 268 -13.90 4.39 3.49
C THR A 268 -14.40 3.26 4.40
N PRO A 269 -14.98 2.15 3.89
CA PRO A 269 -15.39 1.04 4.75
C PRO A 269 -14.19 0.36 5.41
N PHE A 270 -13.06 0.23 4.73
CA PHE A 270 -11.87 -0.38 5.32
C PHE A 270 -11.33 0.44 6.51
N LEU A 271 -11.28 1.76 6.40
CA LEU A 271 -10.93 2.64 7.52
C LEU A 271 -11.88 2.48 8.69
N ALA A 272 -13.19 2.43 8.44
CA ALA A 272 -14.18 2.23 9.51
C ALA A 272 -13.96 0.90 10.24
N LEU A 273 -13.66 -0.18 9.51
CA LEU A 273 -13.33 -1.48 10.11
C LEU A 273 -12.08 -1.40 11.00
N MET A 274 -11.01 -0.75 10.52
CA MET A 274 -9.77 -0.60 11.29
C MET A 274 -9.96 0.25 12.55
N ILE A 275 -10.74 1.32 12.49
CA ILE A 275 -11.11 2.13 13.65
C ILE A 275 -11.79 1.28 14.71
N ILE A 276 -12.82 0.54 14.32
CA ILE A 276 -13.60 -0.31 15.23
C ILE A 276 -12.71 -1.41 15.85
N ILE A 277 -11.91 -2.09 15.04
CA ILE A 277 -10.99 -3.14 15.51
C ILE A 277 -10.00 -2.56 16.52
N GLY A 278 -9.41 -1.40 16.24
CA GLY A 278 -8.45 -0.75 17.15
C GLY A 278 -9.08 -0.36 18.48
N LEU A 279 -10.28 0.19 18.46
CA LEU A 279 -11.03 0.53 19.67
C LEU A 279 -11.47 -0.71 20.47
N ALA A 280 -11.97 -1.75 19.80
CA ALA A 280 -12.34 -3.00 20.43
C ALA A 280 -11.15 -3.71 21.06
N SER A 281 -9.98 -3.67 20.41
CA SER A 281 -8.77 -4.25 20.96
C SER A 281 -8.33 -3.56 22.27
N ARG A 282 -8.59 -2.25 22.43
CA ARG A 282 -8.34 -1.54 23.68
C ARG A 282 -9.23 -2.04 24.83
N VAL A 283 -10.47 -2.41 24.53
CA VAL A 283 -11.38 -2.96 25.53
C VAL A 283 -10.97 -4.37 25.96
N ILE A 284 -10.55 -5.19 25.00
CA ILE A 284 -10.17 -6.60 25.24
C ILE A 284 -8.78 -6.67 25.94
N PHE A 285 -7.86 -5.78 25.59
CA PHE A 285 -6.53 -5.68 26.19
C PHE A 285 -6.36 -4.29 26.86
N PRO A 286 -6.91 -4.09 28.07
CA PRO A 286 -6.94 -2.77 28.70
C PRO A 286 -5.60 -2.34 29.33
N GLU A 287 -4.67 -3.27 29.57
CA GLU A 287 -3.41 -2.99 30.27
C GLU A 287 -2.41 -2.26 29.38
N SER A 288 -1.97 -1.06 29.78
CA SER A 288 -1.06 -0.20 29.01
C SER A 288 0.43 -0.36 29.35
N GLY A 289 0.77 -1.06 30.43
CA GLY A 289 2.14 -1.03 30.97
C GLY A 289 3.14 -1.98 30.32
N THR A 290 2.68 -3.13 29.81
CA THR A 290 3.54 -4.19 29.25
C THR A 290 3.10 -4.65 27.86
N PHE A 291 1.97 -4.16 27.37
CA PHE A 291 1.38 -4.54 26.10
C PHE A 291 1.95 -3.67 24.96
N ASP A 292 2.41 -4.31 23.89
CA ASP A 292 2.79 -3.60 22.67
C ASP A 292 1.52 -3.31 21.82
N PRO A 293 1.08 -2.04 21.73
CA PRO A 293 -0.12 -1.68 20.97
C PRO A 293 -0.07 -2.06 19.47
N GLU A 294 1.12 -2.18 18.90
CA GLU A 294 1.30 -2.62 17.52
C GLU A 294 0.89 -4.08 17.31
N LEU A 295 0.89 -4.89 18.36
CA LEU A 295 0.45 -6.28 18.32
C LEU A 295 -1.04 -6.46 18.61
N ALA A 296 -1.80 -5.39 18.85
CA ALA A 296 -3.19 -5.47 19.28
C ALA A 296 -4.08 -6.23 18.29
N LEU A 297 -3.97 -5.98 17.00
CA LEU A 297 -4.78 -6.69 15.99
C LEU A 297 -4.37 -8.17 15.85
N PRO A 298 -3.09 -8.54 15.68
CA PRO A 298 -2.68 -9.95 15.68
C PRO A 298 -3.14 -10.72 16.92
N MET A 299 -2.96 -10.14 18.11
CA MET A 299 -3.36 -10.78 19.36
C MET A 299 -4.88 -10.89 19.51
N LEU A 300 -5.62 -9.85 19.11
CA LEU A 300 -7.08 -9.90 19.07
C LEU A 300 -7.57 -11.06 18.19
N ALA A 301 -7.00 -11.18 16.99
CA ALA A 301 -7.36 -12.27 16.08
C ALA A 301 -7.13 -13.65 16.71
N MET A 302 -6.03 -13.82 17.43
CA MET A 302 -5.72 -15.10 18.13
C MET A 302 -6.66 -15.37 19.29
N ASP A 303 -7.10 -14.33 19.98
CA ASP A 303 -7.99 -14.46 21.16
C ASP A 303 -9.42 -14.81 20.77
N VAL A 304 -9.95 -14.15 19.70
CA VAL A 304 -11.38 -14.25 19.37
C VAL A 304 -11.70 -15.16 18.17
N LEU A 305 -10.70 -15.63 17.41
CA LEU A 305 -10.92 -16.42 16.20
C LEU A 305 -10.35 -17.84 16.30
N GLY A 306 -11.02 -18.78 15.59
CA GLY A 306 -10.48 -20.12 15.41
C GLY A 306 -9.30 -20.16 14.42
N PRO A 307 -8.49 -21.24 14.41
CA PRO A 307 -7.21 -21.30 13.69
C PRO A 307 -7.27 -21.00 12.19
N PHE A 308 -8.34 -21.40 11.50
CA PHE A 308 -8.52 -21.10 10.08
C PHE A 308 -8.64 -19.59 9.84
N TRP A 309 -9.41 -18.91 10.65
CA TRP A 309 -9.68 -17.47 10.55
C TRP A 309 -8.47 -16.64 11.00
N VAL A 310 -7.72 -17.11 11.98
CA VAL A 310 -6.40 -16.55 12.34
C VAL A 310 -5.47 -16.57 11.13
N GLY A 311 -5.46 -17.66 10.36
CA GLY A 311 -4.71 -17.76 9.11
C GLY A 311 -5.17 -16.74 8.05
N LEU A 312 -6.47 -16.42 7.97
CA LEU A 312 -6.99 -15.38 7.08
C LEU A 312 -6.51 -13.98 7.50
N ILE A 313 -6.50 -13.68 8.81
CA ILE A 313 -6.01 -12.40 9.31
C ILE A 313 -4.50 -12.26 9.05
N LEU A 314 -3.72 -13.30 9.31
CA LEU A 314 -2.29 -13.30 8.99
C LEU A 314 -2.06 -13.06 7.49
N ALA A 315 -2.86 -13.71 6.62
CA ALA A 315 -2.82 -13.48 5.18
C ALA A 315 -3.19 -12.04 4.81
N SER A 316 -4.13 -11.42 5.52
CA SER A 316 -4.52 -10.01 5.31
C SER A 316 -3.39 -9.04 5.67
N ILE A 317 -2.66 -9.31 6.75
CA ILE A 317 -1.50 -8.51 7.15
C ILE A 317 -0.37 -8.65 6.11
N PHE A 318 -0.06 -9.88 5.69
CA PHE A 318 0.92 -10.11 4.61
C PHE A 318 0.48 -9.49 3.29
N ALA A 319 -0.81 -9.54 2.95
CA ALA A 319 -1.35 -8.89 1.77
C ALA A 319 -1.06 -7.38 1.79
N ALA A 320 -1.33 -6.71 2.91
CA ALA A 320 -1.09 -5.29 3.08
C ALA A 320 0.41 -4.91 3.00
N THR A 321 1.27 -5.70 3.65
CA THR A 321 2.72 -5.44 3.64
C THR A 321 3.33 -5.70 2.27
N MET A 322 2.92 -6.78 1.59
CA MET A 322 3.47 -7.17 0.29
C MET A 322 3.02 -6.22 -0.82
N SER A 323 1.75 -5.81 -0.88
CA SER A 323 1.24 -4.87 -1.88
C SER A 323 1.93 -3.51 -1.84
N THR A 324 2.38 -3.11 -0.66
CA THR A 324 3.15 -1.88 -0.50
C THR A 324 4.62 -2.08 -0.86
N ALA A 325 5.24 -3.15 -0.40
CA ALA A 325 6.64 -3.44 -0.68
C ALA A 325 6.91 -3.64 -2.18
N ASP A 326 6.06 -4.37 -2.89
CA ASP A 326 6.20 -4.59 -4.34
C ASP A 326 6.08 -3.27 -5.12
N SER A 327 5.13 -2.44 -4.72
CA SER A 327 4.90 -1.13 -5.30
C SER A 327 6.10 -0.21 -5.15
N GLN A 328 6.75 -0.28 -3.99
CA GLN A 328 7.96 0.49 -3.70
C GLN A 328 9.15 -0.01 -4.53
N VAL A 329 9.33 -1.33 -4.66
CA VAL A 329 10.38 -1.93 -5.49
C VAL A 329 10.21 -1.51 -6.96
N LEU A 330 8.98 -1.55 -7.48
CA LEU A 330 8.71 -1.15 -8.86
C LEU A 330 8.90 0.36 -9.09
N ALA A 331 8.51 1.20 -8.13
CA ALA A 331 8.75 2.64 -8.20
C ALA A 331 10.26 2.97 -8.14
N CYS A 332 11.02 2.27 -7.30
CA CYS A 332 12.50 2.37 -7.30
C CYS A 332 13.08 1.95 -8.65
N THR A 333 12.58 0.86 -9.23
CA THR A 333 13.04 0.38 -10.55
C THR A 333 12.80 1.44 -11.62
N ALA A 334 11.62 2.07 -11.66
CA ALA A 334 11.31 3.14 -12.60
C ALA A 334 12.23 4.35 -12.42
N ALA A 335 12.44 4.80 -11.18
CA ALA A 335 13.29 5.94 -10.88
C ALA A 335 14.76 5.69 -11.24
N ILE A 336 15.27 4.49 -10.95
CA ILE A 336 16.67 4.13 -11.29
C ILE A 336 16.85 4.05 -12.80
N THR A 337 15.95 3.37 -13.51
CA THR A 337 16.10 3.12 -14.95
C THR A 337 15.83 4.36 -15.81
N ASP A 338 14.97 5.28 -15.38
CA ASP A 338 14.64 6.47 -16.15
C ASP A 338 15.46 7.70 -15.77
N ASP A 339 15.83 7.85 -14.49
CA ASP A 339 16.43 9.08 -13.99
C ASP A 339 17.86 8.94 -13.51
N VAL A 340 18.23 7.83 -12.83
CA VAL A 340 19.58 7.65 -12.30
C VAL A 340 20.51 7.13 -13.40
N ILE A 341 20.11 6.06 -14.11
CA ILE A 341 20.89 5.40 -15.17
C ILE A 341 20.04 5.23 -16.43
N PRO A 342 19.69 6.34 -17.13
CA PRO A 342 18.80 6.30 -18.30
C PRO A 342 19.36 5.45 -19.46
N GLU A 343 20.67 5.23 -19.48
CA GLU A 343 21.35 4.39 -20.47
C GLU A 343 20.94 2.91 -20.39
N TRP A 344 20.53 2.41 -19.22
CA TRP A 344 20.00 1.04 -19.08
C TRP A 344 18.73 0.83 -19.89
N SER A 345 17.86 1.82 -19.94
CA SER A 345 16.63 1.79 -20.74
C SER A 345 16.90 1.79 -22.25
N THR A 346 17.99 2.43 -22.71
CA THR A 346 18.36 2.52 -24.14
C THR A 346 19.17 1.33 -24.62
N ASN A 347 20.05 0.76 -23.79
CA ASN A 347 20.89 -0.38 -24.16
C ASN A 347 20.09 -1.68 -24.34
N HIS A 348 19.04 -1.92 -23.54
CA HIS A 348 18.15 -3.06 -23.75
C HIS A 348 17.40 -3.02 -25.09
N LYS A 349 17.05 -1.83 -25.59
CA LYS A 349 16.49 -1.69 -26.94
C LYS A 349 17.52 -2.02 -28.02
N LYS A 350 18.76 -1.59 -27.87
CA LYS A 350 19.84 -1.88 -28.83
C LYS A 350 20.17 -3.39 -28.86
N THR A 351 20.26 -4.04 -27.70
CA THR A 351 20.57 -5.49 -27.62
C THR A 351 19.45 -6.36 -28.20
N LYS A 352 18.17 -6.00 -28.01
CA LYS A 352 17.04 -6.70 -28.63
C LYS A 352 16.99 -6.50 -30.15
N ILE A 353 17.29 -5.30 -30.64
CA ILE A 353 17.34 -5.01 -32.07
C ILE A 353 18.47 -5.79 -32.73
N THR A 354 19.66 -5.84 -32.11
CA THR A 354 20.82 -6.59 -32.63
C THR A 354 20.55 -8.09 -32.63
N ARG A 355 19.85 -8.62 -31.63
CA ARG A 355 19.49 -10.03 -31.55
C ARG A 355 18.41 -10.40 -32.60
N LYS A 356 17.42 -9.55 -32.79
CA LYS A 356 16.37 -9.75 -33.80
C LYS A 356 16.92 -9.69 -35.23
N THR A 357 17.81 -8.74 -35.52
CA THR A 357 18.52 -8.63 -36.82
C THR A 357 19.46 -9.80 -37.05
N PHE A 358 20.06 -10.36 -36.00
CA PHE A 358 20.91 -11.53 -36.11
C PHE A 358 20.10 -12.80 -36.37
N GLU A 359 18.95 -12.98 -35.70
CA GLU A 359 18.02 -14.11 -35.92
C GLU A 359 17.36 -14.05 -37.30
N GLU A 360 17.02 -12.86 -37.81
CA GLU A 360 16.47 -12.67 -39.17
C GLU A 360 17.53 -12.92 -40.27
N HIS A 361 18.80 -12.59 -39.99
CA HIS A 361 19.92 -12.86 -40.94
C HIS A 361 20.27 -14.32 -41.00
N TRP A 362 20.15 -15.06 -39.88
CA TRP A 362 20.37 -16.54 -39.83
C TRP A 362 19.27 -17.33 -40.46
N SER A 363 18.02 -16.89 -40.32
CA SER A 363 16.85 -17.57 -40.92
C SER A 363 16.73 -17.34 -42.44
N SER A 364 17.39 -16.31 -42.99
CA SER A 364 17.45 -16.03 -44.43
C SER A 364 18.65 -16.68 -45.15
N SER A 365 19.54 -17.31 -44.41
CA SER A 365 20.74 -17.97 -44.93
C SER A 365 20.69 -19.53 -44.81
N LEU A 366 19.57 -20.06 -44.38
CA LEU A 366 19.19 -21.48 -44.42
C LEU A 366 18.03 -21.68 -45.39
#